data_b875c6b986e937756907061eba705679
#
_entry.id   b875c6b986e937756907061eba705679
#
_cell.length_a   1.000
_cell.length_b   1.000
_cell.length_c   1.000
_cell.angle_alpha   90.00
_cell.angle_beta   90.00
_cell.angle_gamma   90.00
#
_symmetry.space_group_name_H-M   'P 1'
#
loop_
_entity.id
_entity.type
_entity.pdbx_description
1 polymer ?
#
loop_
_entity_poly.entity_id
_entity_poly.type
_entity_poly.pdbx_seq_one_letter_code
_entity_poly.pdbx_strand_id
1 'polypeptide(L)'
;MSNLLPTDYQSFIHQSRYAKYVDGKGRESWAETVGRYVDNVVRPVLGDDSYVNQIEQSILSLDVMPSMRAMMTAGAALARDNTAGYNCSYLPVDDPKSFDEAMFILLCGTGVGFSVERQHVQKLPEVPDLFESETTIVVRDSKEGWAKAYRQLLALLWAGEIPKWDVSRVRPAGARLKTFGGRASGPGPLVELFNFSVNTFKNAQGRKLSSMECHDLMCFIGQIVVVGGVRRSAMISLSNLSDDRMRHAKSGQWWETAAHRALANNSVCYTEKPDIETFMREWTALVESKSGERGIFNREASKKQAEKYGRRDPNYEFGTNPCSEIILRPYQFCNLTEVVVRATDTYEDLKRKVKVATILGTIQSSYTRFPYLRKIWQRNTEEERLLGVSLTGIMDNPLMTAVNSKLEKTLDDLRNVALATNHEYADLLGIPQSAAITCVKPSGTVSQLVDSASGIHARHSPYYIRTVRGDNKDPLTQFMIDQKVPNEPCVFKSDTTTVFSFPVKAPENAITRNDMTAIEQLETWLTYQRHWCEHKPSVTISVRDDEWLEVGAFVYKHFDEMSGVSFLPHSDHTYQQAPYQDCGKHDYEYLLSCMPEKIDWNKLSEYEKEDNTMSSQTFACSGDVCEVVDIT
;
A
#
# COMPACT_ATOMS: atom_id res chain seq x y z
N MET A 1 14.50 -6.18 29.46
CA MET A 1 14.88 -6.53 28.08
C MET A 1 15.24 -5.24 27.38
N SER A 2 16.39 -5.16 26.71
CA SER A 2 16.79 -3.98 25.96
C SER A 2 15.75 -3.74 24.85
N ASN A 3 15.33 -2.48 24.69
CA ASN A 3 14.47 -2.10 23.58
C ASN A 3 15.27 -2.31 22.29
N LEU A 4 14.88 -3.28 21.46
CA LEU A 4 15.57 -3.62 20.20
C LEU A 4 15.29 -2.61 19.08
N LEU A 5 14.32 -1.70 19.29
CA LEU A 5 13.96 -0.67 18.34
C LEU A 5 14.75 0.63 18.60
N PRO A 6 15.12 1.39 17.55
CA PRO A 6 16.07 2.51 17.66
C PRO A 6 15.63 3.63 18.59
N THR A 7 14.36 4.03 18.53
CA THR A 7 13.80 5.13 19.34
C THR A 7 12.39 4.82 19.81
N ASP A 8 11.84 5.69 20.66
CA ASP A 8 10.44 5.60 21.10
C ASP A 8 9.44 5.78 19.96
N TYR A 9 9.82 6.51 18.89
CA TYR A 9 8.98 6.61 17.70
C TYR A 9 8.83 5.26 16.99
N GLN A 10 9.91 4.51 16.80
CA GLN A 10 9.85 3.16 16.23
C GLN A 10 9.08 2.20 17.15
N SER A 11 9.22 2.35 18.46
CA SER A 11 8.43 1.59 19.43
C SER A 11 6.94 1.90 19.33
N PHE A 12 6.58 3.17 19.17
CA PHE A 12 5.19 3.58 18.90
C PHE A 12 4.67 2.97 17.60
N ILE A 13 5.43 3.02 16.51
CA ILE A 13 5.04 2.41 15.23
C ILE A 13 4.81 0.90 15.38
N HIS A 14 5.71 0.21 16.09
CA HIS A 14 5.54 -1.21 16.38
C HIS A 14 4.24 -1.47 17.17
N GLN A 15 4.04 -0.79 18.29
CA GLN A 15 2.88 -0.99 19.17
C GLN A 15 1.57 -0.66 18.47
N SER A 16 1.55 0.39 17.65
CA SER A 16 0.34 0.82 16.97
C SER A 16 0.02 0.04 15.69
N ARG A 17 1.01 -0.65 15.05
CA ARG A 17 0.86 -1.22 13.71
C ARG A 17 1.14 -2.72 13.59
N TYR A 18 2.06 -3.25 14.38
CA TYR A 18 2.57 -4.63 14.23
C TYR A 18 2.22 -5.54 15.40
N ALA A 19 2.23 -5.01 16.62
CA ALA A 19 2.00 -5.79 17.83
C ALA A 19 0.57 -6.31 17.88
N LYS A 20 0.41 -7.61 18.14
CA LYS A 20 -0.88 -8.20 18.48
C LYS A 20 -1.15 -8.08 19.97
N TYR A 21 -2.41 -7.93 20.30
CA TYR A 21 -2.87 -8.04 21.69
C TYR A 21 -2.99 -9.52 22.08
N VAL A 22 -2.40 -9.86 23.21
CA VAL A 22 -2.44 -11.19 23.80
C VAL A 22 -3.25 -11.10 25.11
N ASP A 23 -4.34 -11.85 25.20
CA ASP A 23 -5.22 -11.85 26.37
C ASP A 23 -4.42 -12.14 27.65
N GLY A 24 -4.60 -11.30 28.68
CA GLY A 24 -3.91 -11.40 29.95
C GLY A 24 -2.47 -10.87 30.00
N LYS A 25 -1.91 -10.45 28.89
CA LYS A 25 -0.54 -9.94 28.80
C LYS A 25 -0.45 -8.50 28.26
N GLY A 26 -1.32 -8.14 27.33
CA GLY A 26 -1.23 -6.90 26.55
C GLY A 26 -0.57 -7.10 25.18
N ARG A 27 0.01 -6.05 24.61
CA ARG A 27 0.59 -6.11 23.25
C ARG A 27 1.96 -6.81 23.24
N GLU A 28 2.23 -7.48 22.13
CA GLU A 28 3.52 -8.12 21.87
C GLU A 28 4.70 -7.13 21.93
N SER A 29 5.85 -7.60 22.41
CA SER A 29 7.14 -6.94 22.18
C SER A 29 7.61 -7.17 20.74
N TRP A 30 8.63 -6.40 20.28
CA TRP A 30 9.21 -6.60 18.95
C TRP A 30 9.74 -8.02 18.76
N ALA A 31 10.46 -8.55 19.74
CA ALA A 31 10.96 -9.92 19.69
C ALA A 31 9.84 -10.95 19.54
N GLU A 32 8.71 -10.77 20.22
CA GLU A 32 7.56 -11.67 20.12
C GLU A 32 6.85 -11.55 18.78
N THR A 33 6.74 -10.35 18.22
CA THR A 33 6.20 -10.14 16.87
C THR A 33 7.06 -10.87 15.83
N VAL A 34 8.38 -10.74 15.91
CA VAL A 34 9.31 -11.43 15.01
C VAL A 34 9.26 -12.94 15.22
N GLY A 35 9.31 -13.41 16.48
CA GLY A 35 9.20 -14.84 16.82
C GLY A 35 7.91 -15.45 16.26
N ARG A 36 6.78 -14.80 16.43
CA ARG A 36 5.50 -15.27 15.88
C ARG A 36 5.55 -15.40 14.34
N TYR A 37 6.17 -14.46 13.64
CA TYR A 37 6.34 -14.56 12.18
C TYR A 37 7.25 -15.73 11.81
N VAL A 38 8.41 -15.85 12.44
CA VAL A 38 9.38 -16.91 12.16
C VAL A 38 8.79 -18.28 12.45
N ASP A 39 8.13 -18.46 13.59
CA ASP A 39 7.55 -19.74 13.99
C ASP A 39 6.38 -20.20 13.11
N ASN A 40 5.62 -19.28 12.55
CA ASN A 40 4.45 -19.60 11.73
C ASN A 40 4.71 -19.58 10.22
N VAL A 41 5.78 -18.92 9.76
CA VAL A 41 6.05 -18.74 8.33
C VAL A 41 7.36 -19.38 7.90
N VAL A 42 8.44 -19.20 8.67
CA VAL A 42 9.80 -19.65 8.26
C VAL A 42 10.10 -21.07 8.72
N ARG A 43 9.96 -21.37 10.02
CA ARG A 43 10.27 -22.69 10.61
C ARG A 43 9.47 -23.84 10.01
N PRO A 44 8.17 -23.71 9.69
CA PRO A 44 7.43 -24.81 9.07
C PRO A 44 7.99 -25.25 7.71
N VAL A 45 8.76 -24.39 7.06
CA VAL A 45 9.35 -24.63 5.73
C VAL A 45 10.82 -25.04 5.82
N LEU A 46 11.63 -24.35 6.61
CA LEU A 46 13.07 -24.53 6.69
C LEU A 46 13.54 -25.41 7.87
N GLY A 47 12.64 -25.74 8.80
CA GLY A 47 12.99 -26.46 10.02
C GLY A 47 13.73 -25.59 11.06
N ASP A 48 14.38 -26.25 12.01
CA ASP A 48 15.18 -25.63 13.08
C ASP A 48 16.67 -25.67 12.76
N ASP A 49 17.08 -24.88 11.80
CA ASP A 49 18.46 -24.82 11.41
C ASP A 49 19.12 -23.50 11.90
N SER A 50 20.44 -23.47 11.93
CA SER A 50 21.21 -22.27 12.32
C SER A 50 20.94 -21.08 11.39
N TYR A 51 20.56 -21.34 10.15
CA TYR A 51 20.24 -20.30 9.17
C TYR A 51 18.90 -19.61 9.47
N VAL A 52 17.91 -20.35 10.00
CA VAL A 52 16.65 -19.74 10.48
C VAL A 52 16.91 -18.73 11.59
N ASN A 53 17.84 -19.02 12.49
CA ASN A 53 18.25 -18.08 13.53
C ASN A 53 18.92 -16.83 12.94
N GLN A 54 19.70 -16.96 11.85
CA GLN A 54 20.28 -15.81 11.14
C GLN A 54 19.19 -14.96 10.46
N ILE A 55 18.18 -15.58 9.87
CA ILE A 55 17.00 -14.88 9.31
C ILE A 55 16.28 -14.11 10.42
N GLU A 56 16.02 -14.78 11.55
CA GLU A 56 15.38 -14.14 12.71
C GLU A 56 16.17 -12.92 13.21
N GLN A 57 17.49 -13.06 13.35
CA GLN A 57 18.36 -11.94 13.74
C GLN A 57 18.34 -10.79 12.71
N SER A 58 18.29 -11.09 11.42
CA SER A 58 18.20 -10.06 10.38
C SER A 58 16.90 -9.25 10.44
N ILE A 59 15.80 -9.87 10.88
CA ILE A 59 14.53 -9.18 11.10
C ILE A 59 14.57 -8.40 12.42
N LEU A 60 15.07 -9.01 13.50
CA LEU A 60 15.20 -8.37 14.81
C LEU A 60 16.06 -7.11 14.76
N SER A 61 17.15 -7.13 14.00
CA SER A 61 18.07 -6.00 13.80
C SER A 61 17.58 -4.97 12.79
N LEU A 62 16.41 -5.18 12.18
CA LEU A 62 15.84 -4.29 11.14
C LEU A 62 16.70 -4.20 9.87
N ASP A 63 17.46 -5.22 9.55
CA ASP A 63 18.23 -5.33 8.31
C ASP A 63 17.34 -5.68 7.12
N VAL A 64 16.34 -6.53 7.39
CA VAL A 64 15.37 -7.02 6.40
C VAL A 64 13.99 -7.05 7.03
N MET A 65 12.99 -6.65 6.28
CA MET A 65 11.59 -6.74 6.70
C MET A 65 10.80 -7.68 5.80
N PRO A 66 10.09 -8.65 6.39
CA PRO A 66 9.13 -9.47 5.64
C PRO A 66 7.93 -8.63 5.21
N SER A 67 7.02 -9.21 4.45
CA SER A 67 5.72 -8.60 4.17
C SER A 67 5.07 -8.14 5.48
N MET A 68 4.75 -6.85 5.56
CA MET A 68 4.01 -6.32 6.70
C MET A 68 2.70 -7.09 6.92
N ARG A 69 2.02 -7.47 5.83
CA ARG A 69 0.77 -8.24 5.87
C ARG A 69 0.99 -9.64 6.44
N ALA A 70 1.99 -10.35 5.93
CA ALA A 70 2.33 -11.68 6.44
C ALA A 70 2.77 -11.61 7.92
N MET A 71 3.55 -10.60 8.30
CA MET A 71 3.98 -10.40 9.69
C MET A 71 2.79 -10.12 10.63
N MET A 72 1.85 -9.28 10.21
CA MET A 72 0.66 -8.97 11.01
C MET A 72 -0.30 -10.15 11.13
N THR A 73 -0.42 -10.98 10.09
CA THR A 73 -1.42 -12.07 10.02
C THR A 73 -0.86 -13.45 10.36
N ALA A 74 0.47 -13.57 10.52
CA ALA A 74 1.13 -14.84 10.88
C ALA A 74 0.44 -15.54 12.05
N GLY A 75 0.15 -16.82 11.87
CA GLY A 75 -0.65 -17.65 12.78
C GLY A 75 -2.01 -18.03 12.19
N ALA A 76 -3.02 -18.18 13.01
CA ALA A 76 -4.33 -18.72 12.62
C ALA A 76 -5.05 -17.95 11.49
N ALA A 77 -4.86 -16.63 11.41
CA ALA A 77 -5.47 -15.81 10.36
C ALA A 77 -4.90 -16.14 8.98
N LEU A 78 -3.58 -16.18 8.87
CA LEU A 78 -2.88 -16.52 7.62
C LEU A 78 -3.14 -17.99 7.21
N ALA A 79 -3.14 -18.91 8.17
CA ALA A 79 -3.40 -20.33 7.90
C ALA A 79 -4.82 -20.59 7.39
N ARG A 80 -5.80 -19.77 7.81
CA ARG A 80 -7.20 -19.90 7.37
C ARG A 80 -7.42 -19.41 5.94
N ASP A 81 -6.84 -18.26 5.59
CA ASP A 81 -6.97 -17.64 4.27
C ASP A 81 -5.69 -16.87 3.94
N ASN A 82 -4.99 -17.29 2.89
CA ASN A 82 -3.72 -16.71 2.52
C ASN A 82 -3.84 -15.33 1.86
N THR A 83 -5.03 -14.89 1.43
CA THR A 83 -5.24 -13.54 0.90
C THR A 83 -4.71 -12.47 1.85
N ALA A 84 -4.88 -12.66 3.15
CA ALA A 84 -4.44 -11.72 4.17
C ALA A 84 -2.91 -11.53 4.27
N GLY A 85 -2.12 -12.45 3.71
CA GLY A 85 -0.66 -12.37 3.70
C GLY A 85 -0.07 -11.55 2.53
N TYR A 86 -0.88 -11.25 1.52
CA TYR A 86 -0.43 -10.52 0.33
C TYR A 86 -0.58 -9.02 0.46
N ASN A 87 0.30 -8.29 -0.22
CA ASN A 87 0.32 -6.83 -0.22
C ASN A 87 -0.41 -6.24 -1.43
N CYS A 88 -0.29 -6.90 -2.57
CA CYS A 88 -0.61 -6.35 -3.89
C CYS A 88 -1.53 -7.27 -4.66
N SER A 89 -2.52 -6.68 -5.33
CA SER A 89 -3.42 -7.36 -6.24
C SER A 89 -3.88 -6.42 -7.36
N TYR A 90 -4.35 -7.02 -8.45
CA TYR A 90 -4.96 -6.31 -9.56
C TYR A 90 -6.12 -7.12 -10.16
N LEU A 91 -7.17 -6.42 -10.56
CA LEU A 91 -8.27 -6.98 -11.33
C LEU A 91 -8.86 -5.95 -12.30
N PRO A 92 -9.25 -6.34 -13.51
CA PRO A 92 -10.12 -5.52 -14.36
C PRO A 92 -11.57 -5.61 -13.88
N VAL A 93 -12.35 -4.55 -14.09
CA VAL A 93 -13.79 -4.54 -13.84
C VAL A 93 -14.49 -5.07 -15.09
N ASP A 94 -14.43 -6.38 -15.30
CA ASP A 94 -14.92 -7.07 -16.50
C ASP A 94 -15.93 -8.20 -16.21
N ASP A 95 -16.22 -8.44 -14.94
CA ASP A 95 -17.15 -9.45 -14.47
C ASP A 95 -17.89 -8.89 -13.24
N PRO A 96 -19.18 -9.15 -13.05
CA PRO A 96 -19.91 -8.74 -11.85
C PRO A 96 -19.23 -9.14 -10.53
N LYS A 97 -18.52 -10.28 -10.52
CA LYS A 97 -17.77 -10.76 -9.35
C LYS A 97 -16.51 -9.94 -9.05
N SER A 98 -16.06 -9.11 -9.96
CA SER A 98 -14.90 -8.23 -9.72
C SER A 98 -15.14 -7.28 -8.54
N PHE A 99 -16.36 -6.81 -8.34
CA PHE A 99 -16.71 -5.89 -7.26
C PHE A 99 -16.63 -6.55 -5.87
N ASP A 100 -17.25 -7.70 -5.68
CA ASP A 100 -17.22 -8.37 -4.39
C ASP A 100 -15.88 -9.04 -4.08
N GLU A 101 -15.14 -9.48 -5.09
CA GLU A 101 -13.76 -9.94 -4.91
C GLU A 101 -12.84 -8.79 -4.47
N ALA A 102 -12.96 -7.61 -5.09
CA ALA A 102 -12.23 -6.42 -4.64
C ALA A 102 -12.56 -6.07 -3.17
N MET A 103 -13.84 -6.10 -2.82
CA MET A 103 -14.31 -5.88 -1.45
C MET A 103 -13.67 -6.89 -0.47
N PHE A 104 -13.72 -8.17 -0.79
CA PHE A 104 -13.13 -9.22 0.05
C PHE A 104 -11.63 -9.04 0.22
N ILE A 105 -10.90 -8.77 -0.86
CA ILE A 105 -9.45 -8.55 -0.84
C ILE A 105 -9.10 -7.33 0.03
N LEU A 106 -9.82 -6.22 -0.13
CA LEU A 106 -9.65 -5.04 0.71
C LEU A 106 -9.97 -5.31 2.18
N LEU A 107 -11.02 -6.08 2.47
CA LEU A 107 -11.35 -6.52 3.84
C LEU A 107 -10.28 -7.43 4.45
N CYS A 108 -9.50 -8.14 3.64
CA CYS A 108 -8.30 -8.84 4.08
C CYS A 108 -7.10 -7.92 4.28
N GLY A 109 -7.21 -6.64 3.89
CA GLY A 109 -6.19 -5.62 4.03
C GLY A 109 -5.14 -5.58 2.92
N THR A 110 -5.37 -6.26 1.81
CA THR A 110 -4.53 -6.23 0.61
C THR A 110 -4.92 -5.06 -0.27
N GLY A 111 -3.94 -4.37 -0.86
CA GLY A 111 -4.17 -3.29 -1.81
C GLY A 111 -4.68 -3.81 -3.15
N VAL A 112 -5.61 -3.09 -3.78
CA VAL A 112 -6.24 -3.47 -5.05
C VAL A 112 -6.00 -2.40 -6.11
N GLY A 113 -5.34 -2.78 -7.22
CA GLY A 113 -5.41 -2.04 -8.46
C GLY A 113 -6.61 -2.53 -9.29
N PHE A 114 -7.29 -1.64 -9.96
CA PHE A 114 -8.39 -2.03 -10.84
C PHE A 114 -8.43 -1.20 -12.12
N SER A 115 -9.04 -1.75 -13.16
CA SER A 115 -9.21 -1.06 -14.42
C SER A 115 -10.67 -0.89 -14.77
N VAL A 116 -11.04 0.34 -15.11
CA VAL A 116 -12.34 0.70 -15.68
C VAL A 116 -12.22 1.08 -17.16
N GLU A 117 -11.17 0.58 -17.81
CA GLU A 117 -11.00 0.77 -19.26
C GLU A 117 -12.20 0.20 -20.01
N ARG A 118 -12.54 0.84 -21.13
CA ARG A 118 -13.73 0.50 -21.92
C ARG A 118 -13.81 -0.97 -22.30
N GLN A 119 -12.68 -1.57 -22.72
CA GLN A 119 -12.63 -2.99 -23.12
C GLN A 119 -12.94 -3.95 -21.98
N HIS A 120 -12.85 -3.53 -20.73
CA HIS A 120 -13.23 -4.31 -19.55
C HIS A 120 -14.68 -4.06 -19.18
N VAL A 121 -15.07 -2.82 -18.96
CA VAL A 121 -16.42 -2.44 -18.52
C VAL A 121 -17.50 -2.87 -19.51
N GLN A 122 -17.18 -2.89 -20.81
CA GLN A 122 -18.12 -3.37 -21.85
C GLN A 122 -18.49 -4.86 -21.72
N LYS A 123 -17.74 -5.67 -20.98
CA LYS A 123 -18.05 -7.07 -20.72
C LYS A 123 -19.13 -7.26 -19.65
N LEU A 124 -19.40 -6.22 -18.85
CA LEU A 124 -20.47 -6.26 -17.87
C LEU A 124 -21.84 -6.32 -18.56
N PRO A 125 -22.84 -6.98 -17.94
CA PRO A 125 -24.19 -7.00 -18.48
C PRO A 125 -24.83 -5.61 -18.57
N GLU A 126 -25.79 -5.45 -19.45
CA GLU A 126 -26.67 -4.29 -19.46
C GLU A 126 -27.56 -4.32 -18.21
N VAL A 127 -27.80 -3.14 -17.64
CA VAL A 127 -28.73 -3.00 -16.51
C VAL A 127 -30.17 -3.03 -17.02
N PRO A 128 -30.97 -4.02 -16.64
CA PRO A 128 -32.36 -4.10 -17.06
C PRO A 128 -33.25 -3.09 -16.33
N ASP A 129 -34.53 -3.05 -16.69
CA ASP A 129 -35.53 -2.37 -15.87
C ASP A 129 -35.59 -3.00 -14.48
N LEU A 130 -35.61 -2.16 -13.45
CA LEU A 130 -35.55 -2.59 -12.06
C LEU A 130 -36.90 -2.49 -11.37
N PHE A 131 -37.28 -3.56 -10.68
CA PHE A 131 -38.51 -3.66 -9.91
C PHE A 131 -38.20 -4.10 -8.47
N GLU A 132 -38.91 -3.53 -7.53
CA GLU A 132 -38.80 -3.96 -6.12
C GLU A 132 -39.28 -5.40 -5.97
N SER A 133 -38.56 -6.21 -5.22
CA SER A 133 -38.87 -7.61 -4.96
C SER A 133 -38.95 -7.91 -3.46
N GLU A 134 -39.55 -9.04 -3.11
CA GLU A 134 -39.62 -9.55 -1.74
C GLU A 134 -38.36 -10.34 -1.35
N THR A 135 -37.43 -10.51 -2.27
CA THR A 135 -36.16 -11.19 -2.01
C THR A 135 -35.36 -10.43 -0.93
N THR A 136 -34.97 -11.13 0.15
CA THR A 136 -34.24 -10.53 1.26
C THR A 136 -32.84 -11.12 1.35
N ILE A 137 -31.83 -10.26 1.31
CA ILE A 137 -30.44 -10.61 1.53
C ILE A 137 -30.17 -10.62 3.02
N VAL A 138 -29.81 -11.78 3.59
CA VAL A 138 -29.41 -11.90 4.99
C VAL A 138 -27.89 -11.80 5.10
N VAL A 139 -27.40 -10.72 5.72
CA VAL A 139 -25.97 -10.46 5.87
C VAL A 139 -25.42 -11.21 7.08
N ARG A 140 -24.36 -12.02 6.86
CA ARG A 140 -23.62 -12.68 7.93
C ARG A 140 -22.51 -11.78 8.45
N ASP A 141 -22.24 -11.86 9.75
CA ASP A 141 -21.21 -11.07 10.44
C ASP A 141 -19.79 -11.63 10.23
N SER A 142 -19.31 -11.54 8.99
CA SER A 142 -17.94 -11.90 8.57
C SER A 142 -17.56 -11.18 7.29
N LYS A 143 -16.25 -11.13 6.97
CA LYS A 143 -15.78 -10.58 5.69
C LYS A 143 -16.40 -11.29 4.50
N GLU A 144 -16.40 -12.61 4.54
CA GLU A 144 -17.03 -13.46 3.52
C GLU A 144 -18.53 -13.21 3.45
N GLY A 145 -19.19 -13.00 4.59
CA GLY A 145 -20.60 -12.70 4.68
C GLY A 145 -20.96 -11.36 4.03
N TRP A 146 -20.16 -10.34 4.26
CA TRP A 146 -20.33 -9.02 3.66
C TRP A 146 -20.10 -9.06 2.13
N ALA A 147 -19.01 -9.68 1.71
CA ALA A 147 -18.69 -9.82 0.29
C ALA A 147 -19.75 -10.66 -0.46
N LYS A 148 -20.22 -11.76 0.13
CA LYS A 148 -21.31 -12.58 -0.44
C LYS A 148 -22.62 -11.83 -0.53
N ALA A 149 -22.96 -11.04 0.48
CA ALA A 149 -24.16 -10.19 0.46
C ALA A 149 -24.09 -9.17 -0.66
N TYR A 150 -22.92 -8.53 -0.86
CA TYR A 150 -22.74 -7.59 -1.96
C TYR A 150 -22.76 -8.27 -3.33
N ARG A 151 -22.16 -9.45 -3.48
CA ARG A 151 -22.30 -10.29 -4.70
C ARG A 151 -23.76 -10.58 -5.02
N GLN A 152 -24.53 -10.94 -4.00
CA GLN A 152 -25.95 -11.25 -4.16
C GLN A 152 -26.75 -10.01 -4.56
N LEU A 153 -26.47 -8.84 -3.96
CA LEU A 153 -27.10 -7.58 -4.34
C LEU A 153 -26.87 -7.27 -5.82
N LEU A 154 -25.62 -7.30 -6.27
CA LEU A 154 -25.28 -6.99 -7.66
C LEU A 154 -25.91 -8.00 -8.65
N ALA A 155 -25.91 -9.28 -8.30
CA ALA A 155 -26.55 -10.32 -9.11
C ALA A 155 -28.05 -10.07 -9.26
N LEU A 156 -28.75 -9.68 -8.20
CA LEU A 156 -30.17 -9.36 -8.22
C LEU A 156 -30.44 -8.09 -9.03
N LEU A 157 -29.64 -7.04 -8.87
CA LEU A 157 -29.77 -5.80 -9.65
C LEU A 157 -29.60 -6.07 -11.16
N TRP A 158 -28.63 -6.88 -11.56
CA TRP A 158 -28.50 -7.30 -12.96
C TRP A 158 -29.56 -8.27 -13.43
N ALA A 159 -30.30 -8.91 -12.52
CA ALA A 159 -31.50 -9.69 -12.84
C ALA A 159 -32.79 -8.86 -12.87
N GLY A 160 -32.73 -7.56 -12.59
CA GLY A 160 -33.89 -6.66 -12.59
C GLY A 160 -34.58 -6.53 -11.25
N GLU A 161 -34.01 -7.05 -10.17
CA GLU A 161 -34.60 -7.04 -8.84
C GLU A 161 -33.92 -6.06 -7.90
N ILE A 162 -34.69 -5.23 -7.20
CA ILE A 162 -34.26 -4.44 -6.06
C ILE A 162 -34.65 -5.20 -4.80
N PRO A 163 -33.70 -5.89 -4.11
CA PRO A 163 -34.00 -6.68 -2.94
C PRO A 163 -34.16 -5.84 -1.69
N LYS A 164 -34.70 -6.47 -0.65
CA LYS A 164 -34.59 -6.04 0.75
C LYS A 164 -33.31 -6.63 1.35
N TRP A 165 -32.86 -6.13 2.49
CA TRP A 165 -31.73 -6.69 3.22
C TRP A 165 -31.99 -6.71 4.72
N ASP A 166 -31.46 -7.76 5.35
CA ASP A 166 -31.49 -7.96 6.80
C ASP A 166 -30.07 -7.97 7.35
N VAL A 167 -29.73 -6.95 8.12
CA VAL A 167 -28.42 -6.76 8.76
C VAL A 167 -28.45 -7.04 10.27
N SER A 168 -29.55 -7.59 10.78
CA SER A 168 -29.76 -7.84 12.22
C SER A 168 -28.71 -8.75 12.83
N ARG A 169 -28.06 -9.60 12.03
CA ARG A 169 -27.00 -10.51 12.47
C ARG A 169 -25.61 -9.88 12.50
N VAL A 170 -25.45 -8.68 11.93
CA VAL A 170 -24.18 -7.96 11.96
C VAL A 170 -23.99 -7.31 13.32
N ARG A 171 -22.83 -7.52 13.93
CA ARG A 171 -22.52 -6.93 15.25
C ARG A 171 -22.66 -5.42 15.24
N PRO A 172 -23.10 -4.81 16.34
CA PRO A 172 -23.28 -3.36 16.44
C PRO A 172 -21.92 -2.63 16.41
N ALA A 173 -21.98 -1.34 16.10
CA ALA A 173 -20.82 -0.47 16.19
C ALA A 173 -20.19 -0.51 17.59
N GLY A 174 -18.86 -0.53 17.64
CA GLY A 174 -18.09 -0.60 18.89
C GLY A 174 -17.84 -2.02 19.42
N ALA A 175 -18.45 -3.06 18.85
CA ALA A 175 -18.18 -4.44 19.24
C ALA A 175 -16.75 -4.87 18.85
N ARG A 176 -16.14 -5.75 19.67
CA ARG A 176 -14.76 -6.24 19.47
C ARG A 176 -14.60 -7.07 18.19
N LEU A 177 -13.51 -6.84 17.44
CA LEU A 177 -13.09 -7.66 16.32
C LEU A 177 -12.08 -8.73 16.78
N LYS A 178 -12.42 -10.00 16.59
CA LYS A 178 -11.62 -11.13 17.17
C LYS A 178 -10.33 -11.45 16.41
N THR A 179 -10.23 -11.11 15.12
CA THR A 179 -9.15 -11.64 14.25
C THR A 179 -8.07 -10.60 13.94
N PHE A 180 -8.43 -9.33 13.81
CA PHE A 180 -7.52 -8.25 13.44
C PHE A 180 -7.34 -7.19 14.51
N GLY A 181 -8.05 -7.33 15.63
CA GLY A 181 -8.14 -6.29 16.67
C GLY A 181 -9.05 -5.12 16.26
N GLY A 182 -9.36 -4.25 17.21
CA GLY A 182 -10.19 -3.05 16.98
C GLY A 182 -11.69 -3.28 17.15
N ARG A 183 -12.44 -2.24 16.80
CA ARG A 183 -13.89 -2.16 16.99
C ARG A 183 -14.64 -2.22 15.67
N ALA A 184 -15.81 -2.85 15.68
CA ALA A 184 -16.70 -2.94 14.53
C ALA A 184 -17.36 -1.58 14.24
N SER A 185 -17.56 -1.30 12.93
CA SER A 185 -18.33 -0.14 12.48
C SER A 185 -19.85 -0.30 12.61
N GLY A 186 -20.31 -1.52 12.85
CA GLY A 186 -21.71 -1.88 12.69
C GLY A 186 -22.11 -2.04 11.21
N PRO A 187 -23.39 -2.27 10.92
CA PRO A 187 -23.88 -2.51 9.57
C PRO A 187 -24.05 -1.24 8.71
N GLY A 188 -24.03 -0.05 9.32
CA GLY A 188 -24.29 1.23 8.64
C GLY A 188 -23.54 1.41 7.32
N PRO A 189 -22.20 1.30 7.31
CA PRO A 189 -21.42 1.48 6.08
C PRO A 189 -21.83 0.53 4.94
N LEU A 190 -22.15 -0.73 5.25
CA LEU A 190 -22.60 -1.69 4.24
C LEU A 190 -23.98 -1.31 3.67
N VAL A 191 -24.87 -0.83 4.51
CA VAL A 191 -26.20 -0.33 4.08
C VAL A 191 -26.04 0.90 3.16
N GLU A 192 -25.11 1.79 3.47
CA GLU A 192 -24.80 2.92 2.59
C GLU A 192 -24.30 2.47 1.22
N LEU A 193 -23.40 1.48 1.17
CA LEU A 193 -22.96 0.89 -0.11
C LEU A 193 -24.12 0.26 -0.87
N PHE A 194 -25.01 -0.45 -0.20
CA PHE A 194 -26.19 -1.06 -0.85
C PHE A 194 -27.09 0.00 -1.47
N ASN A 195 -27.38 1.05 -0.72
CA ASN A 195 -28.18 2.17 -1.23
C ASN A 195 -27.51 2.88 -2.39
N PHE A 196 -26.20 3.15 -2.30
CA PHE A 196 -25.44 3.77 -3.37
C PHE A 196 -25.44 2.92 -4.64
N SER A 197 -25.28 1.60 -4.50
CA SER A 197 -25.31 0.65 -5.61
C SER A 197 -26.69 0.61 -6.28
N VAL A 198 -27.76 0.53 -5.50
CA VAL A 198 -29.15 0.56 -6.03
C VAL A 198 -29.40 1.85 -6.81
N ASN A 199 -29.00 3.00 -6.29
CA ASN A 199 -29.17 4.28 -6.96
C ASN A 199 -28.36 4.37 -8.26
N THR A 200 -27.13 3.87 -8.25
CA THR A 200 -26.28 3.79 -9.46
C THR A 200 -26.94 2.96 -10.55
N PHE A 201 -27.47 1.80 -10.19
CA PHE A 201 -28.17 0.91 -11.14
C PHE A 201 -29.49 1.51 -11.63
N LYS A 202 -30.26 2.16 -10.77
CA LYS A 202 -31.49 2.89 -11.19
C LYS A 202 -31.19 3.93 -12.26
N ASN A 203 -30.06 4.64 -12.14
CA ASN A 203 -29.65 5.65 -13.12
C ASN A 203 -29.10 5.05 -14.42
N ALA A 204 -28.76 3.77 -14.43
CA ALA A 204 -28.17 3.06 -15.56
C ALA A 204 -29.14 2.13 -16.30
N GLN A 205 -30.43 2.11 -15.93
CA GLN A 205 -31.41 1.24 -16.57
C GLN A 205 -31.42 1.41 -18.10
N GLY A 206 -31.48 0.30 -18.84
CA GLY A 206 -31.47 0.26 -20.29
C GLY A 206 -30.09 0.47 -20.93
N ARG A 207 -29.03 0.50 -20.16
CA ARG A 207 -27.64 0.61 -20.65
C ARG A 207 -26.65 -0.11 -19.74
N LYS A 208 -25.41 -0.22 -20.18
CA LYS A 208 -24.31 -0.69 -19.33
C LYS A 208 -23.84 0.42 -18.38
N LEU A 209 -23.25 0.02 -17.26
CA LEU A 209 -22.54 0.94 -16.38
C LEU A 209 -21.40 1.62 -17.13
N SER A 210 -21.22 2.92 -16.92
CA SER A 210 -20.10 3.68 -17.45
C SER A 210 -18.81 3.40 -16.66
N SER A 211 -17.66 3.79 -17.22
CA SER A 211 -16.38 3.73 -16.53
C SER A 211 -16.41 4.48 -15.18
N MET A 212 -17.02 5.66 -15.14
CA MET A 212 -17.14 6.46 -13.93
C MET A 212 -18.06 5.80 -12.89
N GLU A 213 -19.17 5.21 -13.29
CA GLU A 213 -20.05 4.50 -12.37
C GLU A 213 -19.37 3.27 -11.77
N CYS A 214 -18.62 2.51 -12.56
CA CYS A 214 -17.80 1.40 -12.06
C CYS A 214 -16.72 1.89 -11.11
N HIS A 215 -16.04 3.00 -11.45
CA HIS A 215 -15.04 3.63 -10.60
C HIS A 215 -15.64 4.06 -9.25
N ASP A 216 -16.78 4.74 -9.27
CA ASP A 216 -17.43 5.21 -8.05
C ASP A 216 -17.89 4.06 -7.15
N LEU A 217 -18.41 2.96 -7.72
CA LEU A 217 -18.73 1.74 -6.97
C LEU A 217 -17.50 1.15 -6.29
N MET A 218 -16.38 1.06 -7.00
CA MET A 218 -15.11 0.56 -6.43
C MET A 218 -14.60 1.49 -5.31
N CYS A 219 -14.66 2.80 -5.50
CA CYS A 219 -14.26 3.76 -4.48
C CYS A 219 -15.17 3.67 -3.24
N PHE A 220 -16.46 3.49 -3.44
CA PHE A 220 -17.40 3.35 -2.31
C PHE A 220 -17.17 2.03 -1.53
N ILE A 221 -16.82 0.94 -2.23
CA ILE A 221 -16.35 -0.29 -1.59
C ILE A 221 -15.13 0.01 -0.70
N GLY A 222 -14.17 0.78 -1.20
CA GLY A 222 -13.01 1.22 -0.43
C GLY A 222 -13.41 2.01 0.82
N GLN A 223 -14.36 2.92 0.71
CA GLN A 223 -14.84 3.74 1.81
C GLN A 223 -15.40 2.89 2.96
N ILE A 224 -16.23 1.89 2.66
CA ILE A 224 -16.80 1.03 3.71
C ILE A 224 -15.75 0.18 4.42
N VAL A 225 -14.69 -0.21 3.73
CA VAL A 225 -13.58 -0.95 4.33
C VAL A 225 -12.80 -0.07 5.31
N VAL A 226 -12.61 1.20 5.00
CA VAL A 226 -11.94 2.17 5.88
C VAL A 226 -12.78 2.45 7.11
N VAL A 227 -14.04 2.83 6.93
CA VAL A 227 -14.97 3.13 8.03
C VAL A 227 -15.24 1.87 8.88
N GLY A 228 -15.20 0.69 8.26
CA GLY A 228 -15.33 -0.61 8.93
C GLY A 228 -14.20 -0.97 9.90
N GLY A 229 -13.21 -0.12 10.08
CA GLY A 229 -12.10 -0.33 11.01
C GLY A 229 -11.12 -1.43 10.60
N VAL A 230 -11.29 -2.02 9.43
CA VAL A 230 -10.47 -3.17 8.99
C VAL A 230 -9.14 -2.73 8.39
N ARG A 231 -8.95 -1.54 8.02
CA ARG A 231 -7.80 -0.88 7.41
C ARG A 231 -8.18 -0.10 6.16
N ARG A 232 -7.29 0.82 5.78
CA ARG A 232 -7.31 1.54 4.55
C ARG A 232 -7.55 0.71 3.36
N SER A 233 -8.41 1.20 2.58
CA SER A 233 -8.43 0.86 1.20
C SER A 233 -7.31 1.62 0.48
N ALA A 234 -6.31 0.90 0.03
CA ALA A 234 -5.36 1.41 -0.94
C ALA A 234 -5.79 0.90 -2.30
N MET A 235 -6.12 1.82 -3.22
CA MET A 235 -6.55 1.49 -4.57
C MET A 235 -5.87 2.39 -5.62
N ILE A 236 -5.74 1.87 -6.83
CA ILE A 236 -5.46 2.64 -8.04
C ILE A 236 -6.47 2.27 -9.11
N SER A 237 -6.96 3.29 -9.81
CA SER A 237 -7.89 3.15 -10.93
C SER A 237 -7.18 3.44 -12.24
N LEU A 238 -7.24 2.49 -13.17
CA LEU A 238 -6.73 2.64 -14.53
C LEU A 238 -7.87 2.94 -15.49
N SER A 239 -7.68 3.93 -16.36
CA SER A 239 -8.68 4.34 -17.35
C SER A 239 -8.03 4.63 -18.70
N ASN A 240 -8.85 4.61 -19.76
CA ASN A 240 -8.37 4.94 -21.10
C ASN A 240 -7.91 6.40 -21.19
N LEU A 241 -6.90 6.65 -22.04
CA LEU A 241 -6.42 7.98 -22.37
C LEU A 241 -7.56 8.88 -22.90
N SER A 242 -8.46 8.33 -23.69
CA SER A 242 -9.61 9.02 -24.28
C SER A 242 -10.82 9.22 -23.34
N ASP A 243 -10.73 8.78 -22.10
CA ASP A 243 -11.84 8.90 -21.14
C ASP A 243 -11.82 10.26 -20.44
N ASP A 244 -12.54 11.23 -20.98
CA ASP A 244 -12.63 12.59 -20.45
C ASP A 244 -13.28 12.64 -19.06
N ARG A 245 -14.24 11.76 -18.77
CA ARG A 245 -14.89 11.70 -17.45
C ARG A 245 -13.86 11.33 -16.39
N MET A 246 -13.04 10.32 -16.67
CA MET A 246 -11.98 9.90 -15.76
C MET A 246 -10.85 10.93 -15.67
N ARG A 247 -10.53 11.66 -16.76
CA ARG A 247 -9.56 12.77 -16.72
C ARG A 247 -9.97 13.85 -15.72
N HIS A 248 -11.25 14.12 -15.61
CA HIS A 248 -11.80 15.15 -14.75
C HIS A 248 -12.51 14.62 -13.49
N ALA A 249 -12.29 13.36 -13.12
CA ALA A 249 -12.92 12.72 -11.98
C ALA A 249 -12.71 13.47 -10.66
N LYS A 250 -11.58 14.12 -10.51
CA LYS A 250 -11.19 14.94 -9.37
C LYS A 250 -10.89 16.38 -9.78
N SER A 251 -11.79 16.98 -10.55
CA SER A 251 -11.73 18.40 -10.93
C SER A 251 -12.73 19.21 -10.14
N GLY A 252 -12.43 20.50 -9.90
CA GLY A 252 -13.30 21.39 -9.13
C GLY A 252 -13.42 20.96 -7.66
N GLN A 253 -14.56 21.19 -7.05
CA GLN A 253 -14.86 20.85 -5.65
C GLN A 253 -15.40 19.41 -5.52
N TRP A 254 -14.74 18.45 -6.17
CA TRP A 254 -15.15 17.04 -6.18
C TRP A 254 -15.28 16.42 -4.78
N TRP A 255 -14.52 16.90 -3.81
CA TRP A 255 -14.58 16.45 -2.41
C TRP A 255 -15.91 16.73 -1.72
N GLU A 256 -16.71 17.69 -2.21
CA GLU A 256 -18.04 17.96 -1.69
C GLU A 256 -19.11 17.02 -2.27
N THR A 257 -18.96 16.63 -3.54
CA THR A 257 -19.98 15.87 -4.27
C THR A 257 -19.64 14.40 -4.45
N ALA A 258 -18.35 14.04 -4.44
CA ALA A 258 -17.84 12.73 -4.74
C ALA A 258 -16.63 12.36 -3.85
N ALA A 259 -16.71 12.63 -2.55
CA ALA A 259 -15.62 12.41 -1.58
C ALA A 259 -15.06 10.99 -1.59
N HIS A 260 -15.87 9.97 -1.91
CA HIS A 260 -15.43 8.58 -2.06
C HIS A 260 -14.32 8.38 -3.10
N ARG A 261 -14.17 9.28 -4.08
CA ARG A 261 -13.09 9.23 -5.08
C ARG A 261 -11.70 9.44 -4.50
N ALA A 262 -11.60 9.97 -3.28
CA ALA A 262 -10.33 10.05 -2.54
C ALA A 262 -9.72 8.67 -2.21
N LEU A 263 -10.51 7.61 -2.32
CA LEU A 263 -10.07 6.24 -1.96
C LEU A 263 -9.23 5.57 -3.04
N ALA A 264 -9.16 6.11 -4.26
CA ALA A 264 -8.34 5.58 -5.34
C ALA A 264 -7.47 6.67 -5.97
N ASN A 265 -6.19 6.36 -6.22
CA ASN A 265 -5.36 7.15 -7.13
C ASN A 265 -5.80 6.87 -8.56
N ASN A 266 -5.78 7.87 -9.43
CA ASN A 266 -6.20 7.71 -10.82
C ASN A 266 -5.00 7.81 -11.76
N SER A 267 -4.86 6.84 -12.67
CA SER A 267 -3.82 6.82 -13.70
C SER A 267 -4.41 6.52 -15.07
N VAL A 268 -3.78 7.12 -16.08
CA VAL A 268 -4.02 6.74 -17.48
C VAL A 268 -3.32 5.41 -17.73
N CYS A 269 -3.99 4.47 -18.37
CA CYS A 269 -3.35 3.28 -18.93
C CYS A 269 -2.97 3.52 -20.39
N TYR A 270 -1.68 3.75 -20.64
CA TYR A 270 -1.16 3.86 -21.99
C TYR A 270 -0.90 2.47 -22.57
N THR A 271 -1.38 2.24 -23.79
CA THR A 271 -1.17 0.99 -24.55
C THR A 271 -0.14 1.17 -25.68
N GLU A 272 0.24 2.41 -25.95
CA GLU A 272 1.26 2.82 -26.91
C GLU A 272 1.79 4.19 -26.53
N LYS A 273 2.90 4.59 -27.11
CA LYS A 273 3.40 5.96 -26.98
C LYS A 273 2.43 6.91 -27.70
N PRO A 274 1.83 7.89 -27.02
CA PRO A 274 0.92 8.83 -27.64
C PRO A 274 1.68 9.77 -28.60
N ASP A 275 0.96 10.33 -29.60
CA ASP A 275 1.49 11.45 -30.34
C ASP A 275 1.70 12.67 -29.41
N ILE A 276 2.50 13.62 -29.86
CA ILE A 276 2.91 14.76 -29.03
C ILE A 276 1.72 15.64 -28.60
N GLU A 277 0.72 15.81 -29.46
CA GLU A 277 -0.46 16.62 -29.14
C GLU A 277 -1.28 15.97 -28.03
N THR A 278 -1.55 14.68 -28.15
CA THR A 278 -2.28 13.89 -27.14
C THR A 278 -1.53 13.85 -25.82
N PHE A 279 -0.20 13.67 -25.85
CA PHE A 279 0.63 13.71 -24.66
C PHE A 279 0.55 15.08 -23.97
N MET A 280 0.70 16.16 -24.73
CA MET A 280 0.67 17.52 -24.16
C MET A 280 -0.69 17.88 -23.56
N ARG A 281 -1.78 17.38 -24.15
CA ARG A 281 -3.13 17.57 -23.58
C ARG A 281 -3.26 16.92 -22.21
N GLU A 282 -2.83 15.68 -22.08
CA GLU A 282 -2.87 14.97 -20.81
C GLU A 282 -1.89 15.56 -19.78
N TRP A 283 -0.68 15.93 -20.23
CA TRP A 283 0.32 16.58 -19.40
C TRP A 283 -0.17 17.92 -18.82
N THR A 284 -0.80 18.73 -19.65
CA THR A 284 -1.41 19.99 -19.20
C THR A 284 -2.50 19.76 -18.17
N ALA A 285 -3.40 18.79 -18.41
CA ALA A 285 -4.45 18.44 -17.44
C ALA A 285 -3.86 17.99 -16.10
N LEU A 286 -2.76 17.21 -16.13
CA LEU A 286 -2.06 16.78 -14.91
C LEU A 286 -1.49 17.99 -14.14
N VAL A 287 -0.82 18.91 -14.83
CA VAL A 287 -0.25 20.12 -14.21
C VAL A 287 -1.35 21.01 -13.63
N GLU A 288 -2.45 21.20 -14.36
CA GLU A 288 -3.58 22.02 -13.93
C GLU A 288 -4.33 21.42 -12.73
N SER A 289 -4.34 20.11 -12.59
CA SER A 289 -5.05 19.41 -11.49
C SER A 289 -4.52 19.76 -10.11
N LYS A 290 -3.28 20.20 -9.99
CA LYS A 290 -2.54 20.43 -8.73
C LYS A 290 -2.47 19.22 -7.79
N SER A 291 -3.07 18.09 -8.18
CA SER A 291 -3.13 16.83 -7.43
C SER A 291 -2.24 15.73 -7.98
N GLY A 292 -1.58 15.97 -9.13
CA GLY A 292 -0.76 14.98 -9.81
C GLY A 292 -1.55 13.88 -10.53
N GLU A 293 -2.85 14.02 -10.67
CA GLU A 293 -3.69 13.06 -11.37
C GLU A 293 -4.13 13.57 -12.76
N ARG A 294 -4.21 12.70 -13.74
CA ARG A 294 -3.93 11.25 -13.68
C ARG A 294 -2.43 10.99 -13.80
N GLY A 295 -1.94 10.06 -12.99
CA GLY A 295 -0.59 9.51 -13.12
C GLY A 295 -0.43 8.68 -14.40
N ILE A 296 0.79 8.19 -14.64
CA ILE A 296 1.13 7.38 -15.80
C ILE A 296 1.24 5.90 -15.40
N PHE A 297 0.48 5.04 -16.04
CA PHE A 297 0.72 3.60 -16.12
C PHE A 297 0.86 3.22 -17.60
N ASN A 298 2.02 2.72 -17.99
CA ASN A 298 2.29 2.34 -19.37
C ASN A 298 2.34 0.82 -19.51
N ARG A 299 1.26 0.23 -20.03
CA ARG A 299 1.13 -1.22 -20.22
C ARG A 299 2.13 -1.74 -21.24
N GLU A 300 2.41 -1.00 -22.29
CA GLU A 300 3.38 -1.41 -23.29
C GLU A 300 4.80 -1.47 -22.71
N ALA A 301 5.21 -0.45 -21.95
CA ALA A 301 6.47 -0.48 -21.22
C ALA A 301 6.51 -1.63 -20.19
N SER A 302 5.40 -1.93 -19.55
CA SER A 302 5.27 -3.07 -18.61
C SER A 302 5.42 -4.42 -19.32
N LYS A 303 4.91 -4.57 -20.55
CA LYS A 303 5.12 -5.77 -21.39
C LYS A 303 6.59 -5.92 -21.78
N LYS A 304 7.23 -4.85 -22.22
CA LYS A 304 8.68 -4.84 -22.53
C LYS A 304 9.52 -5.21 -21.32
N GLN A 305 9.16 -4.70 -20.14
CA GLN A 305 9.84 -5.03 -18.88
C GLN A 305 9.64 -6.51 -18.51
N ALA A 306 8.44 -7.05 -18.69
CA ALA A 306 8.16 -8.47 -18.45
C ALA A 306 8.96 -9.39 -19.37
N GLU A 307 9.11 -9.02 -20.63
CA GLU A 307 9.86 -9.81 -21.65
C GLU A 307 11.38 -9.73 -21.45
N LYS A 308 11.89 -8.62 -20.91
CA LYS A 308 13.32 -8.25 -20.85
C LYS A 308 14.25 -9.37 -20.38
N TYR A 309 13.82 -10.18 -19.43
CA TYR A 309 14.64 -11.23 -18.83
C TYR A 309 14.25 -12.66 -19.28
N GLY A 310 13.32 -12.80 -20.22
CA GLY A 310 12.95 -14.07 -20.84
C GLY A 310 12.24 -15.09 -19.93
N ARG A 311 11.84 -14.69 -18.72
CA ARG A 311 11.18 -15.60 -17.75
C ARG A 311 9.70 -15.34 -17.57
N ARG A 312 9.17 -14.27 -18.15
CA ARG A 312 7.78 -13.87 -18.01
C ARG A 312 7.11 -13.69 -19.37
N ASP A 313 5.93 -14.28 -19.55
CA ASP A 313 5.13 -14.09 -20.75
C ASP A 313 4.59 -12.63 -20.80
N PRO A 314 4.94 -11.86 -21.84
CA PRO A 314 4.48 -10.47 -21.97
C PRO A 314 3.04 -10.34 -22.51
N ASN A 315 2.41 -11.44 -22.95
CA ASN A 315 1.13 -11.43 -23.66
C ASN A 315 -0.08 -11.38 -22.73
N TYR A 316 -0.04 -10.51 -21.72
CA TYR A 316 -1.15 -10.26 -20.80
C TYR A 316 -1.52 -8.79 -20.77
N GLU A 317 -2.79 -8.53 -20.51
CA GLU A 317 -3.32 -7.19 -20.22
C GLU A 317 -2.90 -6.74 -18.81
N PHE A 318 -1.61 -6.51 -18.61
CA PHE A 318 -1.07 -6.15 -17.31
C PHE A 318 -1.72 -4.90 -16.72
N GLY A 319 -1.94 -4.96 -15.42
CA GLY A 319 -2.22 -3.83 -14.55
C GLY A 319 -1.18 -3.72 -13.46
N THR A 320 -1.53 -3.04 -12.38
CA THR A 320 -0.62 -2.75 -11.29
C THR A 320 -1.35 -2.69 -9.95
N ASN A 321 -0.62 -2.80 -8.86
CA ASN A 321 -1.09 -2.57 -7.50
C ASN A 321 -1.23 -1.07 -7.19
N PRO A 322 -1.83 -0.68 -6.06
CA PRO A 322 -2.11 0.72 -5.73
C PRO A 322 -0.92 1.67 -5.82
N CYS A 323 0.26 1.24 -5.40
CA CYS A 323 1.48 2.06 -5.45
C CYS A 323 2.28 1.90 -6.74
N SER A 324 1.78 1.08 -7.66
CA SER A 324 2.32 0.91 -9.02
C SER A 324 3.75 0.36 -9.12
N GLU A 325 4.25 -0.34 -8.09
CA GLU A 325 5.56 -0.98 -8.17
C GLU A 325 5.52 -2.38 -8.80
N ILE A 326 4.37 -3.05 -8.84
CA ILE A 326 4.23 -4.42 -9.30
C ILE A 326 3.45 -4.50 -10.62
N ILE A 327 3.99 -5.23 -11.57
CA ILE A 327 3.32 -5.57 -12.83
C ILE A 327 2.53 -6.87 -12.59
N LEU A 328 1.21 -6.80 -12.73
CA LEU A 328 0.29 -7.89 -12.40
C LEU A 328 -0.55 -8.30 -13.61
N ARG A 329 -0.74 -9.61 -13.78
CA ARG A 329 -1.82 -10.14 -14.63
C ARG A 329 -3.18 -9.78 -14.05
N PRO A 330 -4.26 -9.76 -14.84
CA PRO A 330 -5.61 -9.78 -14.31
C PRO A 330 -5.81 -10.91 -13.30
N TYR A 331 -6.38 -10.59 -12.13
CA TYR A 331 -6.66 -11.57 -11.07
C TYR A 331 -5.40 -12.26 -10.53
N GLN A 332 -4.46 -11.45 -10.02
CA GLN A 332 -3.19 -11.96 -9.51
C GLN A 332 -2.74 -11.21 -8.24
N PHE A 333 -2.02 -11.93 -7.38
CA PHE A 333 -1.37 -11.40 -6.19
C PHE A 333 0.14 -11.35 -6.31
N CYS A 334 0.74 -10.43 -5.55
CA CYS A 334 2.18 -10.39 -5.29
C CYS A 334 2.46 -10.06 -3.82
N ASN A 335 3.50 -10.68 -3.27
CA ASN A 335 3.98 -10.35 -1.93
C ASN A 335 5.25 -9.49 -1.98
N LEU A 336 5.49 -8.72 -0.92
CA LEU A 336 6.62 -7.81 -0.81
C LEU A 336 7.51 -8.17 0.37
N THR A 337 8.80 -7.89 0.21
CA THR A 337 9.81 -7.85 1.29
C THR A 337 10.67 -6.61 1.09
N GLU A 338 11.35 -6.16 2.14
CA GLU A 338 12.19 -4.97 2.06
C GLU A 338 13.60 -5.23 2.60
N VAL A 339 14.58 -4.88 1.80
CA VAL A 339 15.98 -4.74 2.23
C VAL A 339 16.13 -3.33 2.78
N VAL A 340 16.56 -3.20 4.03
CA VAL A 340 16.81 -1.91 4.65
C VAL A 340 18.25 -1.49 4.38
N VAL A 341 18.40 -0.52 3.48
CA VAL A 341 19.70 0.06 3.13
C VAL A 341 20.10 1.06 4.22
N ARG A 342 21.26 0.86 4.82
CA ARG A 342 21.81 1.75 5.84
C ARG A 342 22.95 2.61 5.26
N ALA A 343 23.16 3.76 5.85
CA ALA A 343 24.20 4.71 5.42
C ALA A 343 25.60 4.07 5.34
N THR A 344 25.87 3.08 6.17
CA THR A 344 27.17 2.41 6.28
C THR A 344 27.25 1.06 5.56
N ASP A 345 26.17 0.62 4.93
CA ASP A 345 26.15 -0.67 4.24
C ASP A 345 27.16 -0.72 3.10
N THR A 346 27.94 -1.78 3.08
CA THR A 346 28.80 -2.16 1.97
C THR A 346 28.04 -3.02 0.97
N TYR A 347 28.65 -3.31 -0.19
CA TYR A 347 28.10 -4.26 -1.16
C TYR A 347 27.80 -5.64 -0.53
N GLU A 348 28.71 -6.16 0.29
CA GLU A 348 28.54 -7.46 0.95
C GLU A 348 27.38 -7.45 1.97
N ASP A 349 27.17 -6.35 2.68
CA ASP A 349 26.02 -6.19 3.57
C ASP A 349 24.72 -6.23 2.77
N LEU A 350 24.64 -5.48 1.68
CA LEU A 350 23.47 -5.45 0.80
C LEU A 350 23.21 -6.81 0.16
N LYS A 351 24.25 -7.52 -0.28
CA LYS A 351 24.13 -8.86 -0.85
C LYS A 351 23.54 -9.86 0.15
N ARG A 352 24.01 -9.85 1.40
CA ARG A 352 23.46 -10.66 2.49
C ARG A 352 21.99 -10.35 2.73
N LYS A 353 21.64 -9.06 2.82
CA LYS A 353 20.26 -8.62 3.05
C LYS A 353 19.33 -8.99 1.89
N VAL A 354 19.76 -8.83 0.65
CA VAL A 354 18.99 -9.24 -0.55
C VAL A 354 18.72 -10.73 -0.53
N LYS A 355 19.70 -11.56 -0.16
CA LYS A 355 19.52 -13.01 -0.04
C LYS A 355 18.42 -13.33 0.97
N VAL A 356 18.48 -12.79 2.18
CA VAL A 356 17.48 -13.03 3.23
C VAL A 356 16.09 -12.56 2.79
N ALA A 357 15.96 -11.37 2.24
CA ALA A 357 14.68 -10.83 1.77
C ALA A 357 14.06 -11.70 0.66
N THR A 358 14.89 -12.23 -0.23
CA THR A 358 14.42 -13.09 -1.32
C THR A 358 13.96 -14.45 -0.81
N ILE A 359 14.64 -15.03 0.19
CA ILE A 359 14.20 -16.26 0.85
C ILE A 359 12.81 -16.07 1.46
N LEU A 360 12.63 -15.00 2.23
CA LEU A 360 11.33 -14.68 2.85
C LEU A 360 10.23 -14.50 1.81
N GLY A 361 10.50 -13.77 0.73
CA GLY A 361 9.55 -13.58 -0.36
C GLY A 361 9.19 -14.91 -1.05
N THR A 362 10.17 -15.78 -1.30
CA THR A 362 9.94 -17.08 -1.94
C THR A 362 9.06 -17.97 -1.06
N ILE A 363 9.31 -18.02 0.24
CA ILE A 363 8.45 -18.73 1.20
C ILE A 363 7.03 -18.16 1.18
N GLN A 364 6.89 -16.81 1.25
CA GLN A 364 5.58 -16.15 1.22
C GLN A 364 4.81 -16.42 -0.08
N SER A 365 5.48 -16.60 -1.21
CA SER A 365 4.84 -16.94 -2.49
C SER A 365 4.22 -18.33 -2.53
N SER A 366 4.53 -19.19 -1.56
CA SER A 366 3.91 -20.51 -1.42
C SER A 366 2.49 -20.49 -0.86
N TYR A 367 2.06 -19.38 -0.28
CA TYR A 367 0.72 -19.19 0.29
C TYR A 367 -0.30 -18.87 -0.82
N THR A 368 -0.99 -19.88 -1.36
CA THR A 368 -1.89 -19.72 -2.51
C THR A 368 -3.31 -20.21 -2.27
N ARG A 369 -3.69 -20.41 -1.02
CA ARG A 369 -5.04 -20.82 -0.65
C ARG A 369 -5.97 -19.62 -0.51
N PHE A 370 -6.86 -19.42 -1.50
CA PHE A 370 -7.83 -18.33 -1.57
C PHE A 370 -9.26 -18.87 -1.66
N PRO A 371 -9.85 -19.32 -0.54
CA PRO A 371 -11.11 -20.11 -0.57
C PRO A 371 -12.33 -19.31 -1.04
N TYR A 372 -12.35 -17.99 -0.86
CA TYR A 372 -13.44 -17.13 -1.29
C TYR A 372 -13.39 -16.77 -2.78
N LEU A 373 -12.19 -16.57 -3.30
CA LEU A 373 -11.96 -16.03 -4.63
C LEU A 373 -12.14 -17.08 -5.73
N ARG A 374 -12.42 -16.61 -6.95
CA ARG A 374 -12.43 -17.50 -8.12
C ARG A 374 -11.06 -18.18 -8.29
N LYS A 375 -11.08 -19.42 -8.81
CA LYS A 375 -9.83 -20.22 -8.96
C LYS A 375 -8.78 -19.58 -9.88
N ILE A 376 -9.17 -18.64 -10.74
CA ILE A 376 -8.24 -17.89 -11.58
C ILE A 376 -7.18 -17.14 -10.75
N TRP A 377 -7.53 -16.63 -9.58
CA TRP A 377 -6.60 -15.98 -8.66
C TRP A 377 -5.50 -16.93 -8.19
N GLN A 378 -5.89 -18.13 -7.77
CA GLN A 378 -4.94 -19.16 -7.35
C GLN A 378 -4.04 -19.57 -8.51
N ARG A 379 -4.62 -19.90 -9.67
CA ARG A 379 -3.87 -20.33 -10.85
C ARG A 379 -2.83 -19.31 -11.28
N ASN A 380 -3.22 -18.05 -11.47
CA ASN A 380 -2.31 -16.99 -11.91
C ASN A 380 -1.19 -16.72 -10.89
N THR A 381 -1.50 -16.78 -9.60
CA THR A 381 -0.53 -16.60 -8.53
C THR A 381 0.45 -17.78 -8.46
N GLU A 382 -0.02 -19.00 -8.62
CA GLU A 382 0.81 -20.21 -8.61
C GLU A 382 1.71 -20.33 -9.84
N GLU A 383 1.24 -19.92 -11.02
CA GLU A 383 2.04 -19.96 -12.25
C GLU A 383 3.25 -19.04 -12.19
N GLU A 384 3.11 -17.85 -11.66
CA GLU A 384 4.19 -16.85 -11.67
C GLU A 384 4.91 -16.66 -10.35
N ARG A 385 4.33 -17.01 -9.21
CA ARG A 385 4.95 -16.89 -7.87
C ARG A 385 5.65 -15.56 -7.64
N LEU A 386 4.99 -14.45 -7.99
CA LEU A 386 5.60 -13.12 -8.00
C LEU A 386 6.14 -12.69 -6.64
N LEU A 387 7.33 -12.13 -6.64
CA LEU A 387 7.94 -11.44 -5.51
C LEU A 387 8.09 -9.95 -5.81
N GLY A 388 8.15 -9.16 -4.76
CA GLY A 388 8.55 -7.78 -4.80
C GLY A 388 9.63 -7.54 -3.74
N VAL A 389 10.85 -7.99 -3.99
CA VAL A 389 12.02 -7.68 -3.13
C VAL A 389 12.40 -6.24 -3.39
N SER A 390 12.15 -5.38 -2.40
CA SER A 390 12.35 -3.95 -2.49
C SER A 390 13.60 -3.50 -1.74
N LEU A 391 14.15 -2.37 -2.17
CA LEU A 391 15.18 -1.63 -1.44
C LEU A 391 14.52 -0.41 -0.80
N THR A 392 14.72 -0.21 0.49
CA THR A 392 14.29 1.02 1.19
C THR A 392 15.48 1.67 1.88
N GLY A 393 15.49 3.01 2.01
CA GLY A 393 16.65 3.73 2.52
C GLY A 393 17.71 4.02 1.46
N ILE A 394 17.38 3.97 0.19
CA ILE A 394 18.31 4.22 -0.93
C ILE A 394 19.04 5.56 -0.74
N MET A 395 18.32 6.61 -0.40
CA MET A 395 18.85 7.96 -0.26
C MET A 395 19.64 8.19 1.03
N ASP A 396 19.68 7.21 1.92
CA ASP A 396 20.53 7.25 3.12
C ASP A 396 21.97 6.78 2.85
N ASN A 397 22.22 6.09 1.73
CA ASN A 397 23.54 5.50 1.42
C ASN A 397 24.16 6.11 0.15
N PRO A 398 25.33 6.76 0.25
CA PRO A 398 25.98 7.39 -0.91
C PRO A 398 26.33 6.44 -2.07
N LEU A 399 26.59 5.14 -1.79
CA LEU A 399 26.85 4.15 -2.84
C LEU A 399 25.62 3.85 -3.69
N MET A 400 24.42 4.05 -3.14
CA MET A 400 23.14 3.73 -3.78
C MET A 400 22.49 4.95 -4.46
N THR A 401 23.01 6.16 -4.24
CA THR A 401 22.45 7.41 -4.77
C THR A 401 23.22 7.97 -5.96
N ALA A 402 24.50 7.67 -6.10
CA ALA A 402 25.33 8.21 -7.18
C ALA A 402 25.04 7.49 -8.50
N VAL A 403 24.31 8.16 -9.40
CA VAL A 403 24.00 7.62 -10.75
C VAL A 403 25.28 7.56 -11.59
N ASN A 404 25.84 6.38 -11.71
CA ASN A 404 27.06 6.08 -12.47
C ASN A 404 27.17 4.59 -12.77
N SER A 405 28.16 4.20 -13.58
CA SER A 405 28.39 2.79 -13.97
C SER A 405 28.67 1.84 -12.79
N LYS A 406 29.20 2.35 -11.68
CA LYS A 406 29.42 1.55 -10.47
C LYS A 406 28.10 1.17 -9.81
N LEU A 407 27.14 2.11 -9.71
CA LEU A 407 25.81 1.84 -9.20
C LEU A 407 25.09 0.86 -10.12
N GLU A 408 25.11 1.07 -11.43
CA GLU A 408 24.50 0.18 -12.41
C GLU A 408 24.96 -1.25 -12.23
N LYS A 409 26.28 -1.46 -12.15
CA LYS A 409 26.86 -2.79 -11.91
C LYS A 409 26.45 -3.37 -10.56
N THR A 410 26.46 -2.56 -9.51
CA THR A 410 26.04 -2.99 -8.16
C THR A 410 24.60 -3.48 -8.17
N LEU A 411 23.71 -2.74 -8.82
CA LEU A 411 22.28 -3.12 -8.94
C LEU A 411 22.09 -4.39 -9.75
N ASP A 412 22.80 -4.55 -10.88
CA ASP A 412 22.76 -5.77 -11.68
C ASP A 412 23.25 -6.99 -10.88
N ASP A 413 24.34 -6.85 -10.14
CA ASP A 413 24.90 -7.91 -9.30
C ASP A 413 23.93 -8.30 -8.17
N LEU A 414 23.34 -7.33 -7.49
CA LEU A 414 22.34 -7.57 -6.42
C LEU A 414 21.06 -8.22 -6.97
N ARG A 415 20.59 -7.80 -8.15
CA ARG A 415 19.47 -8.47 -8.83
C ARG A 415 19.80 -9.92 -9.11
N ASN A 416 21.00 -10.22 -9.61
CA ASN A 416 21.43 -11.59 -9.89
C ASN A 416 21.50 -12.43 -8.61
N VAL A 417 21.87 -11.86 -7.47
CA VAL A 417 21.78 -12.53 -6.15
C VAL A 417 20.33 -12.90 -5.82
N ALA A 418 19.40 -11.99 -6.04
CA ALA A 418 17.97 -12.27 -5.82
C ALA A 418 17.46 -13.40 -6.74
N LEU A 419 17.83 -13.38 -8.02
CA LEU A 419 17.49 -14.43 -8.99
C LEU A 419 18.01 -15.79 -8.56
N ALA A 420 19.30 -15.90 -8.24
CA ALA A 420 19.93 -17.15 -7.82
C ALA A 420 19.31 -17.69 -6.52
N THR A 421 19.02 -16.81 -5.56
CA THR A 421 18.38 -17.19 -4.29
C THR A 421 16.96 -17.70 -4.50
N ASN A 422 16.17 -17.02 -5.34
CA ASN A 422 14.81 -17.48 -5.65
C ASN A 422 14.84 -18.84 -6.35
N HIS A 423 15.77 -19.07 -7.27
CA HIS A 423 15.93 -20.36 -7.93
C HIS A 423 16.19 -21.47 -6.90
N GLU A 424 17.19 -21.29 -6.04
CA GLU A 424 17.58 -22.26 -5.00
C GLU A 424 16.40 -22.62 -4.09
N TYR A 425 15.68 -21.63 -3.58
CA TYR A 425 14.59 -21.85 -2.62
C TYR A 425 13.27 -22.26 -3.27
N ALA A 426 13.01 -21.87 -4.52
CA ALA A 426 11.87 -22.40 -5.28
C ALA A 426 12.04 -23.91 -5.53
N ASP A 427 13.25 -24.35 -5.89
CA ASP A 427 13.56 -25.77 -6.04
C ASP A 427 13.41 -26.54 -4.72
N LEU A 428 13.89 -25.97 -3.60
CA LEU A 428 13.71 -26.54 -2.27
C LEU A 428 12.23 -26.72 -1.90
N LEU A 429 11.39 -25.76 -2.27
CA LEU A 429 9.95 -25.79 -2.01
C LEU A 429 9.15 -26.60 -3.03
N GLY A 430 9.75 -27.02 -4.13
CA GLY A 430 9.08 -27.70 -5.23
C GLY A 430 8.04 -26.83 -5.94
N ILE A 431 8.29 -25.53 -6.04
CA ILE A 431 7.43 -24.55 -6.71
C ILE A 431 8.15 -23.93 -7.92
N PRO A 432 7.41 -23.39 -8.89
CA PRO A 432 8.02 -22.64 -9.99
C PRO A 432 8.87 -21.48 -9.48
N GLN A 433 9.96 -21.19 -10.20
CA GLN A 433 10.70 -19.95 -10.01
C GLN A 433 9.79 -18.75 -10.26
N SER A 434 10.01 -17.67 -9.50
CA SER A 434 9.23 -16.46 -9.66
C SER A 434 9.51 -15.80 -11.01
N ALA A 435 8.45 -15.46 -11.73
CA ALA A 435 8.56 -14.83 -13.05
C ALA A 435 9.11 -13.40 -12.97
N ALA A 436 8.92 -12.71 -11.84
CA ALA A 436 9.53 -11.43 -11.53
C ALA A 436 9.77 -11.31 -10.02
N ILE A 437 10.87 -10.70 -9.60
CA ILE A 437 11.36 -10.77 -8.22
C ILE A 437 11.58 -9.40 -7.59
N THR A 438 12.13 -8.42 -8.30
CA THR A 438 12.65 -7.18 -7.74
C THR A 438 11.81 -5.96 -8.09
N CYS A 439 11.68 -5.06 -7.14
CA CYS A 439 10.99 -3.78 -7.29
C CYS A 439 11.58 -2.72 -6.34
N VAL A 440 11.07 -1.51 -6.39
CA VAL A 440 11.21 -0.54 -5.31
C VAL A 440 9.83 -0.04 -4.94
N LYS A 441 9.37 -0.36 -3.73
CA LYS A 441 8.09 0.11 -3.21
C LYS A 441 8.26 1.45 -2.49
N PRO A 442 7.22 2.30 -2.44
CA PRO A 442 7.20 3.45 -1.55
C PRO A 442 6.93 2.92 -0.13
N SER A 443 7.99 2.81 0.67
CA SER A 443 7.92 2.25 2.00
C SER A 443 7.28 3.24 2.98
N GLY A 444 6.01 3.03 3.30
CA GLY A 444 5.29 3.85 4.27
C GLY A 444 5.63 3.47 5.71
N THR A 445 4.85 2.55 6.27
CA THR A 445 5.00 2.12 7.68
C THR A 445 6.34 1.46 7.95
N VAL A 446 6.88 0.68 7.02
CA VAL A 446 8.15 -0.03 7.23
C VAL A 446 9.29 0.97 7.38
N SER A 447 9.41 1.99 6.52
CA SER A 447 10.48 2.99 6.64
C SER A 447 10.44 3.74 7.97
N GLN A 448 9.25 3.97 8.52
CA GLN A 448 9.08 4.58 9.84
C GLN A 448 9.51 3.63 10.97
N LEU A 449 9.16 2.36 10.89
CA LEU A 449 9.58 1.35 11.87
C LEU A 449 11.09 1.15 11.91
N VAL A 450 11.73 1.14 10.75
CA VAL A 450 13.16 0.86 10.64
C VAL A 450 14.03 2.11 10.67
N ASP A 451 13.44 3.30 10.71
CA ASP A 451 14.12 4.59 10.60
C ASP A 451 15.03 4.68 9.36
N SER A 452 14.41 4.72 8.20
CA SER A 452 15.08 4.88 6.92
C SER A 452 14.37 5.88 6.02
N ALA A 453 15.06 6.34 4.97
CA ALA A 453 14.38 6.98 3.84
C ALA A 453 13.39 6.00 3.20
N SER A 454 12.33 6.50 2.59
CA SER A 454 11.24 5.70 2.05
C SER A 454 11.51 5.26 0.61
N GLY A 455 11.85 3.99 0.41
CA GLY A 455 12.13 3.46 -0.92
C GLY A 455 13.20 4.25 -1.65
N ILE A 456 12.86 4.80 -2.81
CA ILE A 456 13.73 5.65 -3.64
C ILE A 456 13.63 7.15 -3.31
N HIS A 457 12.73 7.52 -2.40
CA HIS A 457 12.50 8.92 -2.03
C HIS A 457 13.58 9.45 -1.11
N ALA A 458 13.87 10.74 -1.23
CA ALA A 458 14.76 11.47 -0.34
C ALA A 458 14.19 11.59 1.08
N ARG A 459 15.05 11.84 2.07
CA ARG A 459 14.60 12.25 3.40
C ARG A 459 13.92 13.63 3.33
N HIS A 460 12.99 13.88 4.25
CA HIS A 460 12.29 15.15 4.28
C HIS A 460 13.26 16.32 4.45
N SER A 461 14.14 16.22 5.44
CA SER A 461 15.12 17.26 5.82
C SER A 461 16.22 16.64 6.68
N PRO A 462 17.37 17.29 6.92
CA PRO A 462 18.39 16.79 7.86
C PRO A 462 17.88 16.63 9.29
N TYR A 463 16.99 17.54 9.72
CA TYR A 463 16.26 17.50 10.98
C TYR A 463 14.80 17.80 10.69
N TYR A 464 13.90 17.03 11.23
CA TYR A 464 12.47 17.25 11.04
C TYR A 464 11.64 16.71 12.20
N ILE A 465 10.41 17.20 12.30
CA ILE A 465 9.43 16.73 13.27
C ILE A 465 8.44 15.84 12.54
N ARG A 466 8.27 14.63 13.06
CA ARG A 466 7.23 13.72 12.59
C ARG A 466 6.03 13.79 13.53
N THR A 467 4.87 14.19 13.00
CA THR A 467 3.63 14.20 13.77
C THR A 467 2.78 12.98 13.47
N VAL A 468 2.12 12.47 14.50
CA VAL A 468 1.14 11.38 14.39
C VAL A 468 -0.11 11.73 15.17
N ARG A 469 -1.26 11.36 14.65
CA ARG A 469 -2.56 11.61 15.27
C ARG A 469 -3.04 10.38 16.00
N GLY A 470 -3.56 10.55 17.21
CA GLY A 470 -4.21 9.53 18.02
C GLY A 470 -5.63 9.95 18.38
N ASP A 471 -6.58 9.03 18.25
CA ASP A 471 -7.95 9.24 18.73
C ASP A 471 -7.93 9.30 20.27
N ASN A 472 -8.57 10.31 20.88
CA ASN A 472 -8.62 10.49 22.32
C ASN A 472 -9.30 9.33 23.07
N LYS A 473 -10.08 8.51 22.37
CA LYS A 473 -10.70 7.29 22.93
C LYS A 473 -9.79 6.08 22.87
N ASP A 474 -8.68 6.15 22.14
CA ASP A 474 -7.71 5.06 22.06
C ASP A 474 -6.89 5.01 23.38
N PRO A 475 -6.86 3.87 24.08
CA PRO A 475 -6.01 3.69 25.26
C PRO A 475 -4.53 4.00 25.03
N LEU A 476 -4.02 3.74 23.82
CA LEU A 476 -2.66 4.09 23.43
C LEU A 476 -2.44 5.60 23.46
N THR A 477 -3.42 6.40 23.03
CA THR A 477 -3.34 7.86 23.08
C THR A 477 -3.23 8.35 24.51
N GLN A 478 -4.09 7.89 25.40
CA GLN A 478 -4.04 8.27 26.82
C GLN A 478 -2.72 7.82 27.47
N PHE A 479 -2.27 6.60 27.20
CA PHE A 479 -0.98 6.12 27.67
C PHE A 479 0.18 7.04 27.22
N MET A 480 0.23 7.45 25.95
CA MET A 480 1.27 8.33 25.41
C MET A 480 1.26 9.72 26.08
N ILE A 481 0.06 10.26 26.38
CA ILE A 481 -0.10 11.54 27.10
C ILE A 481 0.49 11.39 28.51
N ASP A 482 0.13 10.35 29.23
CA ASP A 482 0.56 10.11 30.61
C ASP A 482 2.07 9.82 30.70
N GLN A 483 2.65 9.21 29.67
CA GLN A 483 4.11 9.06 29.50
C GLN A 483 4.81 10.36 29.10
N LYS A 484 4.09 11.47 28.96
CA LYS A 484 4.59 12.81 28.65
C LYS A 484 5.30 12.93 27.29
N VAL A 485 4.85 12.18 26.31
CA VAL A 485 5.27 12.39 24.93
C VAL A 485 4.77 13.75 24.46
N PRO A 486 5.58 14.61 23.82
CA PRO A 486 5.16 15.91 23.34
C PRO A 486 3.90 15.82 22.49
N ASN A 487 2.86 16.55 22.89
CA ASN A 487 1.56 16.47 22.25
C ASN A 487 0.79 17.78 22.35
N GLU A 488 -0.18 17.94 21.46
CA GLU A 488 -1.13 19.06 21.44
C GLU A 488 -2.47 18.62 20.85
N PRO A 489 -3.58 19.32 21.13
CA PRO A 489 -4.85 19.05 20.47
C PRO A 489 -4.75 19.27 18.96
N CYS A 490 -5.43 18.41 18.17
CA CYS A 490 -5.51 18.59 16.72
C CYS A 490 -6.26 19.87 16.35
N VAL A 491 -5.67 20.72 15.50
CA VAL A 491 -6.29 21.99 15.10
C VAL A 491 -7.61 21.83 14.34
N PHE A 492 -7.83 20.69 13.69
CA PHE A 492 -9.06 20.39 12.93
C PHE A 492 -10.12 19.66 13.75
N LYS A 493 -9.70 18.88 14.76
CA LYS A 493 -10.58 18.01 15.58
C LYS A 493 -10.08 17.97 17.03
N SER A 494 -10.03 19.13 17.69
CA SER A 494 -9.46 19.31 19.04
C SER A 494 -10.08 18.40 20.10
N ASP A 495 -11.38 18.12 19.98
CA ASP A 495 -12.15 17.37 21.00
C ASP A 495 -11.94 15.85 20.91
N THR A 496 -11.50 15.36 19.75
CA THR A 496 -11.43 13.92 19.48
C THR A 496 -10.04 13.41 19.17
N THR A 497 -9.10 14.31 18.85
CA THR A 497 -7.80 13.91 18.32
C THR A 497 -6.65 14.67 18.98
N THR A 498 -5.63 13.94 19.39
CA THR A 498 -4.35 14.47 19.90
C THR A 498 -3.25 14.23 18.87
N VAL A 499 -2.40 15.23 18.67
CA VAL A 499 -1.23 15.17 17.77
C VAL A 499 0.03 15.01 18.59
N PHE A 500 0.79 13.95 18.36
CA PHE A 500 2.08 13.70 18.98
C PHE A 500 3.21 14.11 18.05
N SER A 501 4.28 14.66 18.60
CA SER A 501 5.46 15.12 17.86
C SER A 501 6.69 14.32 18.25
N PHE A 502 7.41 13.80 17.25
CA PHE A 502 8.64 13.05 17.41
C PHE A 502 9.78 13.73 16.64
N PRO A 503 10.93 13.99 17.28
CA PRO A 503 12.10 14.50 16.59
C PRO A 503 12.77 13.39 15.78
N VAL A 504 13.11 13.68 14.52
CA VAL A 504 13.80 12.75 13.61
C VAL A 504 15.04 13.45 13.02
N LYS A 505 16.12 12.70 12.92
CA LYS A 505 17.39 13.14 12.32
C LYS A 505 17.75 12.18 11.20
N ALA A 506 18.01 12.73 10.01
CA ALA A 506 18.55 11.95 8.90
C ALA A 506 20.00 11.53 9.18
N PRO A 507 20.49 10.42 8.62
CA PRO A 507 21.90 10.08 8.62
C PRO A 507 22.75 11.19 8.01
N GLU A 508 24.01 11.28 8.44
CA GLU A 508 24.96 12.20 7.82
C GLU A 508 25.14 11.86 6.33
N ASN A 509 25.14 12.87 5.48
CA ASN A 509 25.20 12.75 4.01
C ASN A 509 23.97 12.07 3.35
N ALA A 510 22.86 11.89 4.04
CA ALA A 510 21.62 11.47 3.39
C ALA A 510 21.11 12.57 2.44
N ILE A 511 20.56 12.14 1.32
CA ILE A 511 19.91 13.05 0.36
C ILE A 511 18.55 13.48 0.90
N THR A 512 18.31 14.78 0.91
CA THR A 512 17.02 15.37 1.31
C THR A 512 16.24 15.88 0.09
N ARG A 513 14.95 16.15 0.28
CA ARG A 513 14.04 16.57 -0.80
C ARG A 513 14.50 17.84 -1.52
N ASN A 514 15.30 18.67 -0.88
CA ASN A 514 15.80 19.93 -1.46
C ASN A 514 17.13 19.75 -2.22
N ASP A 515 17.75 18.58 -2.13
CA ASP A 515 19.04 18.29 -2.74
C ASP A 515 18.93 17.74 -4.18
N MET A 516 17.70 17.44 -4.65
CA MET A 516 17.47 16.85 -5.96
C MET A 516 16.50 17.68 -6.80
N THR A 517 16.83 17.86 -8.07
CA THR A 517 15.88 18.34 -9.08
C THR A 517 14.93 17.22 -9.50
N ALA A 518 13.83 17.56 -10.17
CA ALA A 518 12.91 16.57 -10.71
C ALA A 518 13.58 15.65 -11.74
N ILE A 519 14.49 16.19 -12.56
CA ILE A 519 15.25 15.41 -13.55
C ILE A 519 16.19 14.42 -12.85
N GLU A 520 16.91 14.83 -11.82
CA GLU A 520 17.78 13.93 -11.05
C GLU A 520 16.98 12.78 -10.39
N GLN A 521 15.78 13.06 -9.89
CA GLN A 521 14.87 12.03 -9.40
C GLN A 521 14.47 11.04 -10.51
N LEU A 522 14.16 11.52 -11.70
CA LEU A 522 13.81 10.70 -12.85
C LEU A 522 14.99 9.88 -13.39
N GLU A 523 16.20 10.43 -13.42
CA GLU A 523 17.43 9.70 -13.79
C GLU A 523 17.73 8.57 -12.80
N THR A 524 17.55 8.83 -11.51
CA THR A 524 17.65 7.79 -10.48
C THR A 524 16.60 6.71 -10.70
N TRP A 525 15.35 7.10 -10.97
CA TRP A 525 14.26 6.16 -11.27
C TRP A 525 14.61 5.26 -12.47
N LEU A 526 15.12 5.83 -13.58
CA LEU A 526 15.54 5.07 -14.76
C LEU A 526 16.66 4.08 -14.45
N THR A 527 17.63 4.47 -13.64
CA THR A 527 18.76 3.60 -13.25
C THR A 527 18.25 2.37 -12.49
N TYR A 528 17.36 2.56 -11.52
CA TYR A 528 16.76 1.45 -10.78
C TYR A 528 15.81 0.61 -11.63
N GLN A 529 15.05 1.23 -12.54
CA GLN A 529 14.20 0.54 -13.50
C GLN A 529 15.01 -0.39 -14.42
N ARG A 530 16.15 0.07 -14.90
CA ARG A 530 17.00 -0.65 -15.87
C ARG A 530 17.81 -1.78 -15.22
N HIS A 531 18.32 -1.56 -14.01
CA HIS A 531 19.35 -2.41 -13.42
C HIS A 531 18.88 -3.25 -12.23
N TRP A 532 17.97 -2.74 -11.40
CA TRP A 532 17.47 -3.49 -10.24
C TRP A 532 16.12 -4.16 -10.51
N CYS A 533 15.15 -3.42 -11.03
CA CYS A 533 13.77 -3.89 -11.07
C CYS A 533 13.48 -4.86 -12.21
N GLU A 534 12.84 -5.96 -11.87
CA GLU A 534 12.11 -6.81 -12.82
C GLU A 534 10.64 -6.37 -12.92
N HIS A 535 10.11 -5.75 -11.86
CA HIS A 535 8.87 -4.97 -11.90
C HIS A 535 9.19 -3.49 -12.15
N LYS A 536 8.89 -2.61 -11.22
CA LYS A 536 9.08 -1.17 -11.35
C LYS A 536 9.58 -0.54 -10.05
N PRO A 537 10.29 0.57 -10.09
CA PRO A 537 10.39 1.45 -8.93
C PRO A 537 9.14 2.33 -8.87
N SER A 538 8.49 2.38 -7.72
CA SER A 538 7.41 3.35 -7.47
C SER A 538 8.01 4.66 -7.00
N VAL A 539 7.61 5.75 -7.63
CA VAL A 539 8.09 7.09 -7.29
C VAL A 539 6.99 8.13 -7.48
N THR A 540 6.99 9.11 -6.62
CA THR A 540 6.31 10.39 -6.82
C THR A 540 7.38 11.45 -7.00
N ILE A 541 7.47 12.02 -8.20
CA ILE A 541 8.42 13.06 -8.55
C ILE A 541 7.89 14.39 -8.05
N SER A 542 8.66 15.06 -7.21
CA SER A 542 8.36 16.42 -6.74
C SER A 542 8.87 17.41 -7.78
N VAL A 543 7.98 18.22 -8.36
CA VAL A 543 8.27 19.09 -9.50
C VAL A 543 8.05 20.56 -9.10
N ARG A 544 9.08 21.38 -9.23
CA ARG A 544 8.98 22.84 -9.03
C ARG A 544 8.27 23.49 -10.21
N ASP A 545 7.75 24.68 -10.01
CA ASP A 545 6.95 25.37 -11.04
C ASP A 545 7.71 25.61 -12.35
N ASP A 546 9.01 25.81 -12.31
CA ASP A 546 9.89 26.02 -13.46
C ASP A 546 10.37 24.73 -14.14
N GLU A 547 10.16 23.56 -13.50
CA GLU A 547 10.65 22.26 -14.01
C GLU A 547 9.63 21.51 -14.91
N TRP A 548 8.34 21.88 -14.89
CA TRP A 548 7.28 21.09 -15.53
C TRP A 548 7.48 20.84 -17.03
N LEU A 549 8.01 21.80 -17.78
CA LEU A 549 8.26 21.64 -19.22
C LEU A 549 9.41 20.67 -19.48
N GLU A 550 10.50 20.79 -18.73
CA GLU A 550 11.65 19.90 -18.84
C GLU A 550 11.28 18.46 -18.44
N VAL A 551 10.52 18.32 -17.35
CA VAL A 551 10.03 17.03 -16.88
C VAL A 551 9.13 16.38 -17.94
N GLY A 552 8.21 17.14 -18.54
CA GLY A 552 7.35 16.63 -19.61
C GLY A 552 8.15 16.17 -20.82
N ALA A 553 9.16 16.93 -21.24
CA ALA A 553 10.06 16.56 -22.34
C ALA A 553 10.86 15.29 -22.01
N PHE A 554 11.36 15.16 -20.78
CA PHE A 554 12.08 13.96 -20.32
C PHE A 554 11.18 12.72 -20.34
N VAL A 555 9.97 12.83 -19.78
CA VAL A 555 8.99 11.74 -19.75
C VAL A 555 8.64 11.29 -21.16
N TYR A 556 8.37 12.23 -22.08
CA TYR A 556 8.07 11.89 -23.48
C TYR A 556 9.24 11.24 -24.20
N LYS A 557 10.47 11.72 -23.97
CA LYS A 557 11.69 11.13 -24.54
C LYS A 557 11.89 9.67 -24.11
N HIS A 558 11.67 9.38 -22.83
CA HIS A 558 11.86 8.06 -22.22
C HIS A 558 10.55 7.26 -22.07
N PHE A 559 9.50 7.64 -22.81
CA PHE A 559 8.16 7.09 -22.63
C PHE A 559 8.11 5.56 -22.74
N ASP A 560 8.92 4.98 -23.61
CA ASP A 560 8.99 3.53 -23.81
C ASP A 560 9.51 2.75 -22.60
N GLU A 561 10.16 3.43 -21.64
CA GLU A 561 10.66 2.86 -20.39
C GLU A 561 9.82 3.30 -19.17
N MET A 562 8.97 4.32 -19.33
CA MET A 562 8.14 4.87 -18.27
C MET A 562 6.95 3.98 -17.97
N SER A 563 7.20 2.87 -17.25
CA SER A 563 6.16 1.90 -16.90
C SER A 563 5.14 2.41 -15.87
N GLY A 564 5.55 3.33 -14.99
CA GLY A 564 4.65 3.98 -14.03
C GLY A 564 5.36 5.05 -13.20
N VAL A 565 4.87 6.28 -13.26
CA VAL A 565 5.41 7.44 -12.52
C VAL A 565 4.27 8.36 -12.12
N SER A 566 4.36 8.92 -10.94
CA SER A 566 3.44 9.96 -10.42
C SER A 566 4.21 11.26 -10.22
N PHE A 567 3.50 12.37 -10.32
CA PHE A 567 4.07 13.71 -10.18
C PHE A 567 3.25 14.53 -9.19
N LEU A 568 3.93 15.36 -8.40
CA LEU A 568 3.28 16.31 -7.52
C LEU A 568 3.99 17.66 -7.59
N PRO A 569 3.27 18.78 -7.50
CA PRO A 569 3.91 20.08 -7.33
C PRO A 569 4.78 20.07 -6.08
N HIS A 570 6.01 20.58 -6.20
CA HIS A 570 6.84 20.82 -5.04
C HIS A 570 6.21 21.90 -4.17
N SER A 571 6.06 21.65 -2.89
CA SER A 571 5.47 22.63 -1.96
C SER A 571 6.44 22.85 -0.81
N ASP A 572 6.83 24.11 -0.65
CA ASP A 572 7.56 24.58 0.54
C ASP A 572 6.60 24.98 1.69
N HIS A 573 5.29 24.91 1.44
CA HIS A 573 4.30 25.30 2.42
C HIS A 573 3.93 24.12 3.32
N THR A 574 4.31 24.24 4.59
CA THR A 574 3.83 23.37 5.64
C THR A 574 2.55 23.97 6.24
N TYR A 575 1.48 23.19 6.21
CA TYR A 575 0.28 23.55 6.99
C TYR A 575 0.48 23.16 8.47
N GLN A 576 -0.29 23.79 9.34
CA GLN A 576 -0.18 23.55 10.78
C GLN A 576 -0.41 22.06 11.11
N GLN A 577 0.49 21.49 11.93
CA GLN A 577 0.49 20.06 12.29
C GLN A 577 0.65 19.12 11.07
N ALA A 578 1.38 19.56 10.04
CA ALA A 578 1.75 18.69 8.93
C ALA A 578 2.47 17.43 9.43
N PRO A 579 2.30 16.27 8.75
CA PRO A 579 2.95 15.00 9.14
C PRO A 579 4.46 15.07 9.21
N TYR A 580 5.05 15.88 8.35
CA TYR A 580 6.48 16.19 8.32
C TYR A 580 6.63 17.70 8.42
N GLN A 581 7.44 18.15 9.34
CA GLN A 581 7.72 19.58 9.54
C GLN A 581 9.20 19.82 9.57
N ASP A 582 9.66 20.75 8.74
CA ASP A 582 11.06 21.20 8.79
C ASP A 582 11.38 21.80 10.14
N CYS A 583 12.56 21.52 10.66
CA CYS A 583 13.07 22.17 11.84
C CYS A 583 14.60 22.35 11.76
N GLY A 584 15.12 23.32 12.49
CA GLY A 584 16.54 23.48 12.65
C GLY A 584 17.12 22.47 13.66
N LYS A 585 18.45 22.36 13.71
CA LYS A 585 19.14 21.52 14.69
C LYS A 585 18.75 21.88 16.13
N HIS A 586 18.63 23.17 16.44
CA HIS A 586 18.25 23.66 17.77
C HIS A 586 16.84 23.18 18.15
N ASP A 587 15.86 23.28 17.24
CA ASP A 587 14.49 22.87 17.51
C ASP A 587 14.39 21.35 17.68
N TYR A 588 15.16 20.60 16.89
CA TYR A 588 15.30 19.16 17.04
C TYR A 588 15.85 18.81 18.43
N GLU A 589 16.97 19.43 18.86
CA GLU A 589 17.58 19.19 20.17
C GLU A 589 16.65 19.59 21.31
N TYR A 590 15.92 20.70 21.16
CA TYR A 590 14.90 21.12 22.13
C TYR A 590 13.78 20.08 22.25
N LEU A 591 13.19 19.66 21.13
CA LEU A 591 12.10 18.66 21.16
C LEU A 591 12.62 17.32 21.71
N LEU A 592 13.84 16.93 21.37
CA LEU A 592 14.48 15.73 21.92
C LEU A 592 14.61 15.81 23.44
N SER A 593 14.95 16.99 23.99
CA SER A 593 15.02 17.21 25.44
C SER A 593 13.64 17.16 26.13
N CYS A 594 12.57 17.42 25.37
CA CYS A 594 11.19 17.31 25.87
C CYS A 594 10.65 15.88 25.84
N MET A 595 11.31 14.98 25.12
CA MET A 595 10.94 13.56 25.11
C MET A 595 11.18 12.93 26.47
N PRO A 596 10.36 11.98 26.93
CA PRO A 596 10.62 11.22 28.15
C PRO A 596 11.93 10.43 28.01
N GLU A 597 12.70 10.31 29.08
CA GLU A 597 13.95 9.51 29.07
C GLU A 597 13.70 8.06 28.65
N LYS A 598 12.54 7.53 28.99
CA LYS A 598 12.10 6.18 28.65
C LYS A 598 10.59 6.08 28.75
N ILE A 599 9.96 5.53 27.71
CA ILE A 599 8.55 5.11 27.74
C ILE A 599 8.49 3.67 28.27
N ASP A 600 7.76 3.45 29.35
CA ASP A 600 7.54 2.10 29.89
C ASP A 600 6.36 1.41 29.20
N TRP A 601 6.64 0.82 28.05
CA TRP A 601 5.63 0.15 27.22
C TRP A 601 4.91 -1.01 27.93
N ASN A 602 5.48 -1.57 29.01
CA ASN A 602 4.81 -2.61 29.78
C ASN A 602 3.56 -2.09 30.48
N LYS A 603 3.51 -0.81 30.81
CA LYS A 603 2.35 -0.17 31.44
C LYS A 603 1.18 0.03 30.46
N LEU A 604 1.38 -0.11 29.16
CA LEU A 604 0.28 -0.02 28.20
C LEU A 604 -0.84 -1.02 28.52
N SER A 605 -0.49 -2.20 29.05
CA SER A 605 -1.46 -3.21 29.47
C SER A 605 -2.40 -2.77 30.61
N GLU A 606 -2.02 -1.75 31.37
CA GLU A 606 -2.88 -1.18 32.43
C GLU A 606 -4.01 -0.32 31.83
N TYR A 607 -3.79 0.25 30.65
CA TYR A 607 -4.75 1.06 29.89
C TYR A 607 -5.64 0.21 28.99
N GLU A 608 -5.11 -0.90 28.45
CA GLU A 608 -5.80 -1.82 27.57
C GLU A 608 -6.20 -3.09 28.31
N LYS A 609 -7.40 -3.13 28.83
CA LYS A 609 -7.99 -4.35 29.44
C LYS A 609 -8.57 -5.32 28.41
N GLU A 610 -8.72 -4.85 27.16
CA GLU A 610 -9.24 -5.57 26.00
C GLU A 610 -8.44 -5.20 24.77
N ASP A 611 -8.53 -6.02 23.72
CA ASP A 611 -7.94 -5.69 22.43
C ASP A 611 -8.61 -4.45 21.81
N ASN A 612 -7.99 -3.30 22.01
CA ASN A 612 -8.36 -2.03 21.40
C ASN A 612 -7.46 -1.68 20.20
N THR A 613 -6.70 -2.65 19.69
CA THR A 613 -5.85 -2.44 18.51
C THR A 613 -6.72 -1.92 17.37
N MET A 614 -6.78 -0.62 17.23
CA MET A 614 -7.30 -0.03 15.99
C MET A 614 -6.24 -0.28 14.92
N SER A 615 -6.60 -1.01 13.88
CA SER A 615 -5.84 -0.96 12.64
C SER A 615 -5.96 0.48 12.17
N SER A 616 -5.07 1.31 12.68
CA SER A 616 -5.15 2.73 12.54
C SER A 616 -5.07 3.14 11.08
N GLN A 617 -5.80 4.16 10.78
CA GLN A 617 -5.83 4.92 9.55
C GLN A 617 -4.44 5.46 9.14
N THR A 618 -3.49 4.65 8.67
CA THR A 618 -2.26 5.11 8.03
C THR A 618 -2.40 5.06 6.52
N PHE A 619 -2.16 6.15 5.84
CA PHE A 619 -2.31 6.28 4.39
C PHE A 619 -1.18 5.59 3.64
N ALA A 620 -1.47 4.94 2.53
CA ALA A 620 -0.59 4.03 1.82
C ALA A 620 0.52 4.73 1.01
N CYS A 621 0.62 6.03 1.09
CA CYS A 621 1.65 6.77 0.36
C CYS A 621 2.53 7.55 1.33
N SER A 622 3.79 7.24 1.33
CA SER A 622 4.87 8.00 1.96
C SER A 622 5.79 8.63 0.91
N GLY A 623 5.22 9.19 -0.12
CA GLY A 623 5.82 10.34 -0.78
C GLY A 623 5.17 11.55 -0.11
N ASP A 624 5.87 12.64 0.01
CA ASP A 624 5.57 13.82 0.84
C ASP A 624 4.12 14.36 0.83
N VAL A 625 3.19 13.79 0.05
CA VAL A 625 1.83 14.29 -0.11
C VAL A 625 0.83 13.16 -0.43
N CYS A 626 0.59 12.25 0.47
CA CYS A 626 -0.62 11.41 0.41
C CYS A 626 -1.24 11.21 1.79
N GLU A 627 -1.37 12.28 2.53
CA GLU A 627 -2.37 12.36 3.59
C GLU A 627 -3.58 13.07 3.02
N VAL A 628 -4.60 12.30 2.66
CA VAL A 628 -5.93 12.88 2.54
C VAL A 628 -6.23 13.46 3.93
N VAL A 629 -6.30 14.76 4.01
CA VAL A 629 -6.94 15.43 5.13
C VAL A 629 -8.32 14.79 5.24
N ASP A 630 -8.68 14.28 6.41
CA ASP A 630 -10.06 13.88 6.70
C ASP A 630 -10.97 15.05 6.33
N ILE A 631 -11.59 14.94 5.16
CA ILE A 631 -12.61 15.88 4.73
C ILE A 631 -13.93 15.31 5.26
N THR A 632 -14.30 15.71 6.44
CA THR A 632 -15.68 15.69 6.93
C THR A 632 -15.99 17.04 7.52
#